data_3ba13aafcc80c6795e590cec22bb2c86
#
_entry.id   3ba13aafcc80c6795e590cec22bb2c86
#
_cell.length_a   1.000
_cell.length_b   1.000
_cell.length_c   1.000
_cell.angle_alpha   90.00
_cell.angle_beta   90.00
_cell.angle_gamma   90.00
#
_symmetry.space_group_name_H-M   'P 1'
#
loop_
_entity.id
_entity.type
_entity.pdbx_description
1 polymer ?
#
loop_
_entity_poly.entity_id
_entity_poly.type
_entity_poly.pdbx_seq_one_letter_code
_entity_poly.pdbx_strand_id
1 'polypeptide(L)'
;MAGILADDSRPAEHVVADLAMGGQALGKFANRLPALVPPWNRIAPHLVRFLPEIGIRGLSTIGARTREVPIRGLRQNNVHIDVIDWRGKRTGTARGFLGSDFIINEVVSHLHARRTGGADAGEATGLMTHHADMDDAMFEFVTELVNRTRAHPAVVWQRASEVFSCS
;
A
#
# COMPACT_ATOMS: atom_id res chain seq x y z
N MET A 1 0.50 -0.69 18.61
CA MET A 1 1.93 -0.32 18.49
C MET A 1 2.07 0.60 17.30
N ALA A 2 2.71 1.75 17.44
CA ALA A 2 3.16 2.54 16.30
C ALA A 2 4.29 1.76 15.62
N GLY A 3 4.28 1.68 14.30
CA GLY A 3 5.39 1.05 13.57
C GLY A 3 6.68 1.86 13.76
N ILE A 4 7.83 1.20 13.71
CA ILE A 4 9.18 1.81 13.88
C ILE A 4 9.40 3.08 13.01
N LEU A 5 8.74 3.15 11.84
CA LEU A 5 8.83 4.30 10.94
C LEU A 5 7.78 5.40 11.23
N ALA A 6 6.85 5.16 12.17
CA ALA A 6 5.86 6.14 12.61
C ALA A 6 6.16 6.71 14.01
N ASP A 7 7.26 6.28 14.61
CA ASP A 7 7.70 6.68 15.94
C ASP A 7 8.82 7.74 15.85
N ASP A 8 8.60 8.89 16.45
CA ASP A 8 9.58 10.00 16.51
C ASP A 8 10.67 9.77 17.57
N SER A 9 10.68 8.61 18.25
CA SER A 9 11.66 8.31 19.30
C SER A 9 13.08 8.06 18.78
N ARG A 10 13.22 7.74 17.48
CA ARG A 10 14.53 7.49 16.85
C ARG A 10 14.97 8.69 16.02
N PRO A 11 16.27 9.08 16.09
CA PRO A 11 16.82 10.09 15.19
C PRO A 11 16.59 9.71 13.71
N ALA A 12 16.20 10.71 12.90
CA ALA A 12 15.87 10.49 11.49
C ALA A 12 17.04 9.87 10.70
N GLU A 13 18.26 10.29 10.99
CA GLU A 13 19.48 9.77 10.36
C GLU A 13 19.66 8.26 10.58
N HIS A 14 19.33 7.74 11.75
CA HIS A 14 19.43 6.30 12.03
C HIS A 14 18.36 5.52 11.24
N VAL A 15 17.13 6.03 11.19
CA VAL A 15 16.05 5.39 10.42
C VAL A 15 16.37 5.37 8.94
N VAL A 16 16.87 6.48 8.40
CA VAL A 16 17.27 6.60 6.99
C VAL A 16 18.45 5.67 6.67
N ALA A 17 19.43 5.56 7.55
CA ALA A 17 20.55 4.64 7.38
C ALA A 17 20.08 3.17 7.35
N ASP A 18 19.17 2.77 8.25
CA ASP A 18 18.59 1.42 8.25
C ASP A 18 17.82 1.12 6.95
N LEU A 19 17.04 2.08 6.45
CA LEU A 19 16.34 1.95 5.19
C LEU A 19 17.30 1.82 4.00
N ALA A 20 18.39 2.58 3.99
CA ALA A 20 19.42 2.49 2.96
C ALA A 20 20.11 1.12 2.98
N MET A 21 20.49 0.61 4.14
CA MET A 21 21.07 -0.74 4.30
C MET A 21 20.09 -1.82 3.84
N GLY A 22 18.81 -1.73 4.20
CA GLY A 22 17.77 -2.63 3.73
C GLY A 22 17.64 -2.62 2.21
N GLY A 23 17.65 -1.42 1.62
CA GLY A 23 17.66 -1.25 0.17
C GLY A 23 18.85 -1.91 -0.52
N GLN A 24 20.05 -1.77 0.05
CA GLN A 24 21.27 -2.43 -0.46
C GLN A 24 21.17 -3.96 -0.34
N ALA A 25 20.71 -4.48 0.80
CA ALA A 25 20.53 -5.92 0.99
C ALA A 25 19.55 -6.54 -0.03
N LEU A 26 18.50 -5.80 -0.40
CA LEU A 26 17.55 -6.20 -1.43
C LEU A 26 18.10 -6.03 -2.86
N GLY A 27 19.21 -5.34 -3.05
CA GLY A 27 19.84 -5.09 -4.34
C GLY A 27 20.25 -6.36 -5.10
N LYS A 28 20.42 -7.48 -4.41
CA LYS A 28 20.69 -8.81 -5.01
C LYS A 28 19.53 -9.39 -5.82
N PHE A 29 18.32 -8.88 -5.66
CA PHE A 29 17.15 -9.35 -6.40
C PHE A 29 16.93 -8.52 -7.67
N ALA A 30 16.96 -9.17 -8.84
CA ALA A 30 16.87 -8.52 -10.15
C ALA A 30 15.56 -7.75 -10.36
N ASN A 31 14.46 -8.25 -9.82
CA ASN A 31 13.11 -7.67 -9.98
C ASN A 31 12.69 -6.75 -8.81
N ARG A 32 13.64 -6.23 -8.04
CA ARG A 32 13.36 -5.31 -6.96
C ARG A 32 12.81 -3.99 -7.50
N LEU A 33 11.71 -3.53 -6.89
CA LEU A 33 11.22 -2.18 -7.11
C LEU A 33 11.76 -1.25 -5.99
N PRO A 34 12.23 -0.04 -6.31
CA PRO A 34 12.67 0.94 -5.32
C PRO A 34 11.46 1.62 -4.65
N ALA A 35 10.55 0.83 -4.11
CA ALA A 35 9.35 1.29 -3.42
C ALA A 35 9.36 0.86 -1.96
N LEU A 36 9.00 1.77 -1.07
CA LEU A 36 8.84 1.54 0.36
C LEU A 36 7.37 1.31 0.69
N VAL A 37 7.08 0.17 1.30
CA VAL A 37 5.84 -0.09 2.02
C VAL A 37 6.23 -0.17 3.49
N PRO A 38 6.02 0.87 4.29
CA PRO A 38 6.47 0.89 5.67
C PRO A 38 5.65 -0.07 6.53
N PRO A 39 6.23 -0.60 7.64
CA PRO A 39 5.49 -1.39 8.61
C PRO A 39 4.21 -0.67 9.05
N TRP A 40 3.10 -1.42 9.13
CA TRP A 40 1.77 -0.89 9.43
C TRP A 40 1.29 0.20 8.45
N ASN A 41 1.89 0.30 7.27
CA ASN A 41 1.61 1.30 6.23
C ASN A 41 1.71 2.74 6.76
N ARG A 42 2.62 3.01 7.71
CA ARG A 42 2.79 4.30 8.35
C ARG A 42 4.24 4.73 8.36
N ILE A 43 4.47 6.00 8.03
CA ILE A 43 5.77 6.67 8.08
C ILE A 43 5.60 8.07 8.65
N ALA A 44 6.54 8.51 9.48
CA ALA A 44 6.55 9.88 9.98
C ALA A 44 6.80 10.87 8.82
N PRO A 45 6.00 11.95 8.71
CA PRO A 45 6.06 12.86 7.56
C PRO A 45 7.45 13.45 7.32
N HIS A 46 8.22 13.72 8.38
CA HIS A 46 9.55 14.29 8.29
C HIS A 46 10.59 13.35 7.63
N LEU A 47 10.33 12.02 7.62
CA LEU A 47 11.21 11.03 6.99
C LEU A 47 11.01 10.97 5.46
N VAL A 48 9.84 11.34 4.96
CA VAL A 48 9.48 11.21 3.54
C VAL A 48 10.47 11.94 2.63
N ARG A 49 10.95 13.10 3.07
CA ARG A 49 11.88 13.94 2.30
C ARG A 49 13.23 13.27 2.00
N PHE A 50 13.65 12.31 2.82
CA PHE A 50 14.92 11.61 2.67
C PHE A 50 14.85 10.38 1.76
N LEU A 51 13.63 9.88 1.47
CA LEU A 51 13.47 8.66 0.68
C LEU A 51 14.13 8.70 -0.71
N PRO A 52 14.01 9.81 -1.48
CA PRO A 52 14.70 9.91 -2.76
C PRO A 52 16.23 9.90 -2.65
N GLU A 53 16.79 10.43 -1.57
CA GLU A 53 18.24 10.51 -1.34
C GLU A 53 18.89 9.12 -1.19
N ILE A 54 18.12 8.16 -0.65
CA ILE A 54 18.53 6.75 -0.49
C ILE A 54 18.05 5.83 -1.61
N GLY A 55 17.59 6.41 -2.73
CA GLY A 55 17.20 5.65 -3.93
C GLY A 55 15.79 5.06 -3.90
N ILE A 56 14.95 5.39 -2.90
CA ILE A 56 13.53 5.02 -2.89
C ILE A 56 12.77 5.97 -3.82
N ARG A 57 11.98 5.42 -4.74
CA ARG A 57 11.21 6.15 -5.75
C ARG A 57 9.71 6.01 -5.61
N GLY A 58 9.26 4.98 -4.89
CA GLY A 58 7.86 4.71 -4.59
C GLY A 58 7.58 4.70 -3.10
N LEU A 59 6.39 5.15 -2.70
CA LEU A 59 5.89 5.08 -1.34
C LEU A 59 4.44 4.59 -1.35
N SER A 60 4.13 3.60 -0.50
CA SER A 60 2.75 3.17 -0.28
C SER A 60 2.44 3.19 1.21
N THR A 61 1.46 3.98 1.60
CA THR A 61 0.89 4.01 2.95
C THR A 61 -0.57 3.55 2.90
N ILE A 62 -1.38 3.84 3.91
CA ILE A 62 -2.80 3.46 3.94
C ILE A 62 -3.70 4.68 3.75
N GLY A 63 -4.80 4.50 3.01
CA GLY A 63 -5.81 5.53 2.72
C GLY A 63 -5.44 6.42 1.51
N ALA A 64 -6.35 7.31 1.13
CA ALA A 64 -6.16 8.17 -0.04
C ALA A 64 -4.91 9.06 0.10
N ARG A 65 -4.11 9.13 -0.95
CA ARG A 65 -2.96 10.03 -1.00
C ARG A 65 -3.41 11.49 -1.08
N THR A 66 -2.62 12.40 -0.52
CA THR A 66 -2.84 13.84 -0.67
C THR A 66 -2.21 14.39 -1.95
N ARG A 67 -1.14 13.74 -2.42
CA ARG A 67 -0.41 14.13 -3.65
C ARG A 67 0.20 12.89 -4.30
N GLU A 68 0.18 12.86 -5.63
CA GLU A 68 0.87 11.83 -6.41
C GLU A 68 2.40 11.89 -6.22
N VAL A 69 2.94 13.08 -6.20
CA VAL A 69 4.37 13.35 -6.00
C VAL A 69 4.52 14.22 -4.75
N PRO A 70 4.60 13.58 -3.55
CA PRO A 70 4.73 14.32 -2.29
C PRO A 70 6.04 15.10 -2.20
N ILE A 71 7.08 14.61 -2.84
CA ILE A 71 8.38 15.27 -3.02
C ILE A 71 8.98 14.85 -4.36
N ARG A 72 9.81 15.71 -4.94
CA ARG A 72 10.49 15.45 -6.22
C ARG A 72 11.25 14.13 -6.19
N GLY A 73 10.97 13.26 -7.17
CA GLY A 73 11.60 11.94 -7.31
C GLY A 73 10.97 10.83 -6.45
N LEU A 74 9.84 11.10 -5.81
CA LEU A 74 9.08 10.10 -5.07
C LEU A 74 7.63 10.09 -5.54
N ARG A 75 7.14 8.95 -6.03
CA ARG A 75 5.73 8.75 -6.39
C ARG A 75 5.01 8.02 -5.26
N GLN A 76 3.81 8.46 -4.91
CA GLN A 76 2.98 7.81 -3.89
C GLN A 76 1.73 7.20 -4.51
N ASN A 77 1.47 5.94 -4.19
CA ASN A 77 0.19 5.27 -4.40
C ASN A 77 -0.08 4.36 -3.21
N ASN A 78 -1.17 4.58 -2.55
CA ASN A 78 -1.47 3.92 -1.30
C ASN A 78 -2.30 2.64 -1.48
N VAL A 79 -2.39 1.86 -0.41
CA VAL A 79 -3.41 0.81 -0.26
C VAL A 79 -4.64 1.39 0.44
N HIS A 80 -5.82 0.91 0.06
CA HIS A 80 -7.10 1.49 0.51
C HIS A 80 -7.95 0.47 1.24
N ILE A 81 -7.84 -0.80 0.83
CA ILE A 81 -8.66 -1.89 1.29
C ILE A 81 -7.75 -2.99 1.85
N ASP A 82 -8.05 -3.48 3.05
CA ASP A 82 -7.44 -4.67 3.64
C ASP A 82 -8.46 -5.82 3.63
N VAL A 83 -8.00 -7.06 3.52
CA VAL A 83 -8.86 -8.24 3.58
C VAL A 83 -8.97 -8.81 5.00
N ILE A 84 -8.11 -8.35 5.92
CA ILE A 84 -7.96 -8.91 7.27
C ILE A 84 -8.49 -7.95 8.34
N ASP A 85 -9.32 -8.46 9.23
CA ASP A 85 -9.68 -7.81 10.50
C ASP A 85 -8.62 -8.10 11.57
N TRP A 86 -7.57 -7.30 11.60
CA TRP A 86 -6.43 -7.50 12.51
C TRP A 86 -6.78 -7.56 14.00
N ARG A 87 -7.87 -6.93 14.39
CA ARG A 87 -8.27 -6.77 15.79
C ARG A 87 -9.52 -7.55 16.16
N GLY A 88 -10.16 -8.21 15.20
CA GLY A 88 -11.41 -8.93 15.42
C GLY A 88 -12.59 -8.02 15.77
N LYS A 89 -12.52 -6.74 15.43
CA LYS A 89 -13.58 -5.78 15.79
C LYS A 89 -14.88 -6.02 15.03
N ARG A 90 -14.80 -6.60 13.84
CA ARG A 90 -15.96 -6.89 12.98
C ARG A 90 -16.30 -8.37 12.97
N THR A 91 -15.30 -9.22 12.91
CA THR A 91 -15.47 -10.67 12.77
C THR A 91 -15.55 -11.40 14.12
N GLY A 92 -15.21 -10.71 15.21
CA GLY A 92 -15.09 -11.32 16.54
C GLY A 92 -13.79 -12.14 16.73
N THR A 93 -13.04 -12.36 15.65
CA THR A 93 -11.79 -13.14 15.68
C THR A 93 -10.66 -12.29 15.10
N ALA A 94 -9.59 -12.11 15.86
CA ALA A 94 -8.40 -11.39 15.38
C ALA A 94 -7.80 -12.11 14.16
N ARG A 95 -7.40 -11.33 13.13
CA ARG A 95 -6.94 -11.82 11.83
C ARG A 95 -7.99 -12.56 11.01
N GLY A 96 -9.28 -12.37 11.32
CA GLY A 96 -10.38 -12.97 10.57
C GLY A 96 -10.58 -12.30 9.20
N PHE A 97 -11.18 -13.03 8.27
CA PHE A 97 -11.60 -12.50 6.98
C PHE A 97 -12.73 -11.49 7.14
N LEU A 98 -12.57 -10.28 6.60
CA LEU A 98 -13.58 -9.21 6.68
C LEU A 98 -14.89 -9.53 5.91
N GLY A 99 -14.87 -10.55 5.07
CA GLY A 99 -15.99 -10.96 4.25
C GLY A 99 -16.10 -10.21 2.93
N SER A 100 -16.52 -10.93 1.90
CA SER A 100 -16.58 -10.43 0.52
C SER A 100 -17.42 -9.16 0.38
N ASP A 101 -18.62 -9.13 0.97
CA ASP A 101 -19.54 -7.99 0.86
C ASP A 101 -18.94 -6.72 1.46
N PHE A 102 -18.28 -6.84 2.61
CA PHE A 102 -17.63 -5.70 3.24
C PHE A 102 -16.52 -5.16 2.33
N ILE A 103 -15.63 -6.01 1.85
CA ILE A 103 -14.49 -5.61 1.03
C ILE A 103 -14.96 -5.01 -0.31
N ILE A 104 -15.97 -5.60 -0.94
CA ILE A 104 -16.55 -5.04 -2.18
C ILE A 104 -17.15 -3.66 -1.93
N ASN A 105 -17.84 -3.46 -0.81
CA ASN A 105 -18.38 -2.15 -0.46
C ASN A 105 -17.28 -1.10 -0.24
N GLU A 106 -16.15 -1.47 0.38
CA GLU A 106 -14.98 -0.59 0.51
C GLU A 106 -14.38 -0.24 -0.87
N VAL A 107 -14.25 -1.23 -1.76
CA VAL A 107 -13.81 -0.99 -3.15
C VAL A 107 -14.74 -0.01 -3.86
N VAL A 108 -16.04 -0.26 -3.82
CA VAL A 108 -17.06 0.60 -4.45
C VAL A 108 -17.03 2.01 -3.85
N SER A 109 -16.91 2.12 -2.54
CA SER A 109 -16.84 3.42 -1.84
C SER A 109 -15.61 4.21 -2.27
N HIS A 110 -14.43 3.57 -2.38
CA HIS A 110 -13.22 4.23 -2.84
C HIS A 110 -13.32 4.64 -4.32
N LEU A 111 -13.85 3.77 -5.20
CA LEU A 111 -14.08 4.10 -6.60
C LEU A 111 -15.07 5.26 -6.77
N HIS A 112 -16.11 5.30 -5.92
CA HIS A 112 -17.04 6.42 -5.89
C HIS A 112 -16.35 7.72 -5.46
N ALA A 113 -15.54 7.69 -4.40
CA ALA A 113 -14.78 8.84 -3.94
C ALA A 113 -13.85 9.40 -5.04
N ARG A 114 -13.13 8.53 -5.77
CA ARG A 114 -12.30 8.92 -6.92
C ARG A 114 -13.12 9.63 -8.00
N ARG A 115 -14.32 9.14 -8.29
CA ARG A 115 -15.21 9.70 -9.32
C ARG A 115 -15.84 11.03 -8.93
N THR A 116 -16.06 11.25 -7.64
CA THR A 116 -16.74 12.44 -7.11
C THR A 116 -15.80 13.50 -6.53
N GLY A 117 -14.48 13.28 -6.62
CA GLY A 117 -13.48 14.22 -6.10
C GLY A 117 -13.20 14.10 -4.60
N GLY A 118 -13.72 13.07 -3.94
CA GLY A 118 -13.41 12.76 -2.54
C GLY A 118 -12.05 12.06 -2.36
N ALA A 119 -11.46 11.55 -3.45
CA ALA A 119 -10.11 11.01 -3.52
C ALA A 119 -9.47 11.37 -4.87
N ASP A 120 -8.14 11.24 -4.97
CA ASP A 120 -7.42 11.50 -6.22
C ASP A 120 -7.85 10.51 -7.31
N ALA A 121 -8.45 11.01 -8.39
CA ALA A 121 -8.91 10.19 -9.51
C ALA A 121 -7.76 9.44 -10.22
N GLY A 122 -6.54 9.96 -10.15
CA GLY A 122 -5.33 9.35 -10.72
C GLY A 122 -4.71 8.25 -9.84
N GLU A 123 -5.15 8.11 -8.58
CA GLU A 123 -4.60 7.09 -7.69
C GLU A 123 -5.22 5.71 -7.99
N ALA A 124 -4.39 4.70 -8.23
CA ALA A 124 -4.89 3.34 -8.36
C ALA A 124 -5.47 2.83 -7.03
N THR A 125 -6.62 2.17 -7.08
CA THR A 125 -7.23 1.55 -5.88
C THR A 125 -6.38 0.37 -5.44
N GLY A 126 -5.71 0.48 -4.29
CA GLY A 126 -4.83 -0.55 -3.75
C GLY A 126 -5.57 -1.52 -2.84
N LEU A 127 -5.49 -2.81 -3.15
CA LEU A 127 -5.91 -3.91 -2.28
C LEU A 127 -4.68 -4.48 -1.58
N MET A 128 -4.71 -4.55 -0.26
CA MET A 128 -3.64 -5.11 0.55
C MET A 128 -3.89 -6.58 0.83
N THR A 129 -2.88 -7.40 0.58
CA THR A 129 -2.89 -8.83 0.85
C THR A 129 -1.72 -9.21 1.76
N HIS A 130 -1.90 -10.25 2.57
CA HIS A 130 -0.92 -10.69 3.57
C HIS A 130 -0.74 -12.19 3.47
N HIS A 131 0.06 -12.64 2.51
CA HIS A 131 0.20 -14.05 2.15
C HIS A 131 0.55 -15.00 3.30
N ALA A 132 1.19 -14.49 4.36
CA ALA A 132 1.54 -15.30 5.55
C ALA A 132 0.42 -15.39 6.60
N ASP A 133 -0.60 -14.52 6.49
CA ASP A 133 -1.69 -14.42 7.46
C ASP A 133 -3.07 -14.73 6.83
N MET A 134 -3.13 -14.85 5.51
CA MET A 134 -4.38 -15.14 4.79
C MET A 134 -4.70 -16.64 4.84
N ASP A 135 -5.99 -16.94 5.06
CA ASP A 135 -6.56 -18.28 4.93
C ASP A 135 -7.08 -18.54 3.49
N ASP A 136 -7.56 -19.75 3.26
CA ASP A 136 -8.06 -20.18 1.94
C ASP A 136 -9.23 -19.31 1.47
N ALA A 137 -10.14 -18.89 2.34
CA ALA A 137 -11.28 -18.05 1.99
C ALA A 137 -10.85 -16.66 1.49
N MET A 138 -9.81 -16.09 2.10
CA MET A 138 -9.22 -14.82 1.66
C MET A 138 -8.54 -14.97 0.30
N PHE A 139 -7.79 -16.05 0.07
CA PHE A 139 -7.17 -16.34 -1.23
C PHE A 139 -8.22 -16.59 -2.32
N GLU A 140 -9.27 -17.33 -2.01
CA GLU A 140 -10.41 -17.55 -2.92
C GLU A 140 -11.07 -16.23 -3.31
N PHE A 141 -11.37 -15.39 -2.33
CA PHE A 141 -11.95 -14.07 -2.57
C PHE A 141 -11.08 -13.21 -3.51
N VAL A 142 -9.78 -13.09 -3.23
CA VAL A 142 -8.87 -12.29 -4.05
C VAL A 142 -8.79 -12.84 -5.47
N THR A 143 -8.71 -14.17 -5.61
CA THR A 143 -8.67 -14.85 -6.90
C THR A 143 -9.94 -14.56 -7.71
N GLU A 144 -11.10 -14.67 -7.09
CA GLU A 144 -12.39 -14.40 -7.72
C GLU A 144 -12.53 -12.94 -8.12
N LEU A 145 -12.15 -12.00 -7.23
CA LEU A 145 -12.16 -10.57 -7.53
C LEU A 145 -11.31 -10.26 -8.78
N VAL A 146 -10.07 -10.77 -8.83
CA VAL A 146 -9.19 -10.58 -9.99
C VAL A 146 -9.80 -11.20 -11.24
N ASN A 147 -10.29 -12.43 -11.18
CA ASN A 147 -10.84 -13.14 -12.33
C ASN A 147 -12.08 -12.46 -12.91
N ARG A 148 -12.97 -11.94 -12.07
CA ARG A 148 -14.18 -11.23 -12.51
C ARG A 148 -13.87 -9.84 -13.08
N THR A 149 -12.85 -9.17 -12.56
CA THR A 149 -12.61 -7.76 -12.92
C THR A 149 -11.58 -7.60 -14.05
N ARG A 150 -10.60 -8.52 -14.20
CA ARG A 150 -9.53 -8.37 -15.19
C ARG A 150 -9.98 -8.29 -16.65
N ALA A 151 -11.13 -8.86 -16.96
CA ALA A 151 -11.71 -8.83 -18.31
C ALA A 151 -12.73 -7.68 -18.51
N HIS A 152 -13.03 -6.92 -17.43
CA HIS A 152 -14.02 -5.86 -17.52
C HIS A 152 -13.43 -4.61 -18.20
N PRO A 153 -14.08 -4.03 -19.22
CA PRO A 153 -13.49 -2.94 -20.02
C PRO A 153 -13.20 -1.65 -19.25
N ALA A 154 -13.84 -1.45 -18.08
CA ALA A 154 -13.59 -0.29 -17.22
C ALA A 154 -12.50 -0.54 -16.17
N VAL A 155 -11.85 -1.71 -16.15
CA VAL A 155 -10.86 -2.07 -15.16
C VAL A 155 -9.50 -2.30 -15.81
N VAL A 156 -8.47 -1.64 -15.26
CA VAL A 156 -7.08 -1.88 -15.62
C VAL A 156 -6.31 -2.28 -14.37
N TRP A 157 -5.85 -3.52 -14.34
CA TRP A 157 -4.92 -4.00 -13.32
C TRP A 157 -3.50 -3.52 -13.66
N GLN A 158 -2.94 -2.65 -12.83
CA GLN A 158 -1.62 -2.07 -13.03
C GLN A 158 -0.53 -2.90 -12.33
N ARG A 159 0.63 -2.98 -12.95
CA ARG A 159 1.82 -3.54 -12.31
C ARG A 159 2.41 -2.51 -11.34
N ALA A 160 3.02 -2.98 -10.26
CA ALA A 160 3.69 -2.10 -9.31
C ALA A 160 4.79 -1.24 -9.97
N SER A 161 5.48 -1.78 -11.00
CA SER A 161 6.45 -1.01 -11.80
C SER A 161 5.82 0.14 -12.57
N GLU A 162 4.57 0.03 -13.00
CA GLU A 162 3.84 1.11 -13.68
C GLU A 162 3.35 2.16 -12.68
N VAL A 163 2.85 1.68 -11.52
CA VAL A 163 2.34 2.54 -10.45
C VAL A 163 3.44 3.43 -9.86
N PHE A 164 4.66 2.90 -9.69
CA PHE A 164 5.79 3.61 -9.06
C PHE A 164 6.86 4.08 -10.07
N SER A 165 6.58 4.02 -11.38
CA SER A 165 7.48 4.61 -12.37
C SER A 165 7.55 6.13 -12.21
N CYS A 166 8.74 6.67 -11.96
CA CYS A 166 9.01 8.09 -12.08
C CYS A 166 9.35 8.39 -13.55
N SER A 167 8.54 9.21 -14.18
CA SER A 167 8.85 9.78 -15.50
C SER A 167 9.99 10.78 -15.36
#